data_639e4d25b9f9fccc8ce6259fe58c392f
#
_entry.id   639e4d25b9f9fccc8ce6259fe58c392f
#
_cell.length_a   1.000
_cell.length_b   1.000
_cell.length_c   1.000
_cell.angle_alpha   90.00
_cell.angle_beta   90.00
_cell.angle_gamma   90.00
#
_symmetry.space_group_name_H-M   'P 1'
#
loop_
_entity.id
_entity.type
_entity.pdbx_description
1 polymer ?
#
loop_
_entity_poly.entity_id
_entity_poly.type
_entity_poly.pdbx_seq_one_letter_code
_entity_poly.pdbx_strand_id
1 'polypeptide(L)'
;MPLEQNREFKSIRNAVIQEALKINDLIRQAADPEPQQDVMETELPPGEEPDPVPIEDSDRWSDHHCPQFIQEDTGGETDTYEDCAAENATVHRASDGRDWWSYSYKQARRFLYGTEEEKPDFRKAMPLLRMEARGGNGYACYDLGRMYLLWLGCDADEEEAQTWFRSALETFRKAEQTAEKKGYLRYRIGKCHAHGHGTEQNYEESARWFRQAVDENNPFAAYSLGGQYLRGQSVGQSHEEAYRLYTMAAVRGNAYAQYQLGRMYRDGIGTGADLEDSKRWYAKAYAGFLAMEATMADDKLCYRIGSMNMTGTGTEVDLEKSRYYFEKAVELGSADALYGLGKLYLKPEFSEYDPEKAVEYLGQAAAKDNAFARYQLGKLFCQGKLVQKDIARGLPLLEELAEAGVTSAAYLAGKVYLKEEGWKDVQKAIRCFHMAADDGNSYAEYQLGKIYYFGNGIRADREKGLEYLARSAAHGNMYAENLLRVIQQQHIRGAASLIAQLGRIFQEKEQDRRQRPGMDRKQRQEIEEKKQALGIRD
;
A
#
# COMPACT_ATOMS: atom_id res chain seq x y z
N MET A 1 -10.36 22.57 -15.02
CA MET A 1 -11.23 21.75 -15.89
C MET A 1 -11.30 20.24 -15.58
N PRO A 2 -10.50 19.59 -14.69
CA PRO A 2 -10.72 18.18 -14.32
C PRO A 2 -11.79 17.94 -13.26
N LEU A 3 -12.12 18.91 -12.44
CA LEU A 3 -13.07 18.75 -11.30
C LEU A 3 -14.54 18.79 -11.71
N GLU A 4 -14.90 19.49 -12.78
CA GLU A 4 -16.27 19.57 -13.28
C GLU A 4 -16.67 18.31 -14.05
N GLN A 5 -15.78 17.74 -14.86
CA GLN A 5 -16.01 16.48 -15.53
C GLN A 5 -16.21 15.32 -14.54
N ASN A 6 -15.53 15.34 -13.41
CA ASN A 6 -15.68 14.32 -12.37
C ASN A 6 -17.02 14.45 -11.60
N ARG A 7 -17.61 15.65 -11.52
CA ARG A 7 -18.94 15.88 -10.95
C ARG A 7 -20.05 15.46 -11.90
N GLU A 8 -19.95 15.75 -13.19
CA GLU A 8 -20.91 15.29 -14.20
C GLU A 8 -20.88 13.77 -14.34
N PHE A 9 -19.71 13.15 -14.38
CA PHE A 9 -19.58 11.68 -14.38
C PHE A 9 -20.21 11.05 -13.14
N LYS A 10 -19.98 11.60 -11.94
CA LYS A 10 -20.64 11.12 -10.71
C LYS A 10 -22.17 11.30 -10.75
N SER A 11 -22.66 12.37 -11.34
CA SER A 11 -24.09 12.63 -11.46
C SER A 11 -24.77 11.68 -12.44
N ILE A 12 -24.19 11.46 -13.62
CA ILE A 12 -24.68 10.51 -14.63
C ILE A 12 -24.63 9.08 -14.08
N ARG A 13 -23.59 8.73 -13.38
CA ARG A 13 -23.39 7.45 -12.72
C ARG A 13 -24.43 7.16 -11.64
N ASN A 14 -24.72 8.11 -10.76
CA ASN A 14 -25.77 7.96 -9.76
C ASN A 14 -27.16 7.89 -10.40
N ALA A 15 -27.41 8.60 -11.48
CA ALA A 15 -28.66 8.52 -12.23
C ALA A 15 -28.85 7.13 -12.87
N VAL A 16 -27.80 6.54 -13.45
CA VAL A 16 -27.83 5.18 -14.02
C VAL A 16 -28.09 4.11 -12.94
N ILE A 17 -27.49 4.25 -11.76
CA ILE A 17 -27.73 3.34 -10.64
C ILE A 17 -29.18 3.46 -10.14
N GLN A 18 -29.70 4.68 -9.99
CA GLN A 18 -31.08 4.91 -9.55
C GLN A 18 -32.11 4.42 -10.59
N GLU A 19 -31.81 4.56 -11.88
CA GLU A 19 -32.64 4.05 -12.95
C GLU A 19 -32.64 2.52 -13.01
N ALA A 20 -31.48 1.89 -12.81
CA ALA A 20 -31.37 0.42 -12.72
C ALA A 20 -32.14 -0.14 -11.51
N LEU A 21 -32.14 0.54 -10.37
CA LEU A 21 -32.93 0.16 -9.19
C LEU A 21 -34.47 0.30 -9.46
N LYS A 22 -34.88 1.39 -10.11
CA LYS A 22 -36.31 1.58 -10.50
C LYS A 22 -36.78 0.52 -11.48
N ILE A 23 -35.95 0.14 -12.46
CA ILE A 23 -36.29 -0.93 -13.43
C ILE A 23 -36.41 -2.26 -12.69
N ASN A 24 -35.60 -2.51 -11.65
CA ASN A 24 -35.68 -3.74 -10.85
C ASN A 24 -37.03 -3.81 -10.06
N ASP A 25 -37.49 -2.68 -9.52
CA ASP A 25 -38.81 -2.63 -8.85
C ASP A 25 -39.99 -2.87 -9.83
N LEU A 26 -39.88 -2.39 -11.05
CA LEU A 26 -40.87 -2.64 -12.10
C LEU A 26 -40.87 -4.12 -12.56
N ILE A 27 -39.71 -4.77 -12.58
CA ILE A 27 -39.57 -6.21 -12.92
C ILE A 27 -40.12 -7.10 -11.79
N ARG A 28 -39.94 -6.71 -10.50
CA ARG A 28 -40.55 -7.42 -9.36
C ARG A 28 -42.06 -7.42 -9.38
N GLN A 29 -42.68 -6.38 -9.94
CA GLN A 29 -44.14 -6.30 -10.09
C GLN A 29 -44.68 -7.11 -11.27
N ALA A 30 -43.82 -7.54 -12.19
CA ALA A 30 -44.21 -8.26 -13.42
C ALA A 30 -44.05 -9.79 -13.36
N ALA A 31 -43.67 -10.36 -12.17
CA ALA A 31 -43.65 -11.78 -11.77
C ALA A 31 -43.31 -12.88 -12.80
N ASP A 32 -42.27 -13.62 -12.44
CA ASP A 32 -41.90 -15.02 -12.76
C ASP A 32 -42.13 -15.57 -14.18
N PRO A 33 -41.07 -15.74 -14.95
CA PRO A 33 -40.70 -17.07 -15.41
C PRO A 33 -39.20 -17.36 -15.18
N GLU A 34 -38.87 -18.58 -14.74
CA GLU A 34 -37.52 -19.10 -14.66
C GLU A 34 -36.80 -19.00 -16.02
N PRO A 35 -35.68 -18.34 -16.14
CA PRO A 35 -34.87 -18.36 -17.36
C PRO A 35 -33.91 -19.55 -17.36
N GLN A 36 -33.83 -20.20 -18.48
CA GLN A 36 -32.87 -21.26 -18.79
C GLN A 36 -31.43 -20.78 -18.59
N GLN A 37 -30.64 -21.55 -17.83
CA GLN A 37 -29.28 -21.26 -17.42
C GLN A 37 -28.22 -21.25 -18.52
N ASP A 38 -28.52 -21.77 -19.73
CA ASP A 38 -27.50 -22.16 -20.71
C ASP A 38 -27.05 -21.07 -21.70
N VAL A 39 -27.61 -19.85 -21.69
CA VAL A 39 -27.35 -18.86 -22.75
C VAL A 39 -26.39 -17.74 -22.31
N MET A 40 -26.10 -17.62 -21.03
CA MET A 40 -25.34 -16.45 -20.52
C MET A 40 -23.82 -16.61 -20.42
N GLU A 41 -23.29 -17.84 -20.45
CA GLU A 41 -21.84 -18.05 -20.34
C GLU A 41 -21.07 -17.86 -21.66
N THR A 42 -21.74 -17.85 -22.80
CA THR A 42 -21.09 -17.90 -24.12
C THR A 42 -20.86 -16.55 -24.81
N GLU A 43 -21.36 -15.43 -24.27
CA GLU A 43 -21.25 -14.11 -24.94
C GLU A 43 -20.31 -13.10 -24.23
N LEU A 44 -19.57 -13.48 -23.20
CA LEU A 44 -18.50 -12.65 -22.66
C LEU A 44 -17.25 -12.86 -23.51
N PRO A 45 -16.57 -11.79 -23.98
CA PRO A 45 -15.36 -11.97 -24.76
C PRO A 45 -14.34 -12.76 -23.93
N PRO A 46 -13.61 -13.73 -24.53
CA PRO A 46 -12.57 -14.46 -23.86
C PRO A 46 -11.36 -13.51 -23.67
N GLY A 47 -11.34 -12.80 -22.57
CA GLY A 47 -10.21 -12.06 -22.07
C GLY A 47 -9.90 -12.58 -20.68
N GLU A 48 -8.70 -13.05 -20.45
CA GLU A 48 -8.20 -13.27 -19.10
C GLU A 48 -8.40 -11.95 -18.35
N GLU A 49 -9.15 -11.97 -17.25
CA GLU A 49 -9.23 -10.84 -16.33
C GLU A 49 -7.78 -10.55 -15.91
N PRO A 50 -7.24 -9.34 -16.12
CA PRO A 50 -5.92 -9.02 -15.64
C PRO A 50 -5.94 -9.25 -14.12
N ASP A 51 -4.87 -9.85 -13.64
CA ASP A 51 -4.59 -9.76 -12.20
C ASP A 51 -4.65 -8.28 -11.83
N PRO A 52 -5.19 -7.91 -10.66
CA PRO A 52 -5.09 -6.54 -10.17
C PRO A 52 -3.65 -6.11 -10.40
N VAL A 53 -3.47 -4.94 -11.01
CA VAL A 53 -2.13 -4.41 -11.32
C VAL A 53 -1.28 -4.69 -10.09
N PRO A 54 -0.19 -5.42 -10.20
CA PRO A 54 0.65 -5.69 -9.05
C PRO A 54 0.92 -4.34 -8.43
N ILE A 55 0.71 -4.22 -7.13
CA ILE A 55 1.24 -3.09 -6.40
C ILE A 55 2.75 -3.30 -6.45
N GLU A 56 3.37 -2.87 -7.55
CA GLU A 56 4.79 -3.08 -7.82
C GLU A 56 5.67 -2.19 -6.96
N ASP A 57 5.08 -1.23 -6.26
CA ASP A 57 5.77 -0.38 -5.33
C ASP A 57 5.63 -0.91 -3.90
N SER A 58 6.71 -1.47 -3.36
CA SER A 58 6.87 -1.66 -1.91
C SER A 58 6.56 -0.36 -1.14
N ASP A 59 6.76 0.79 -1.77
CA ASP A 59 6.45 2.12 -1.25
C ASP A 59 4.93 2.41 -1.13
N ARG A 60 4.07 1.76 -1.92
CA ARG A 60 2.60 1.92 -1.79
C ARG A 60 1.99 1.10 -0.65
N TRP A 61 2.64 0.00 -0.27
CA TRP A 61 2.17 -0.83 0.84
C TRP A 61 2.45 -0.19 2.20
N SER A 62 3.53 0.62 2.32
CA SER A 62 3.86 1.31 3.56
C SER A 62 2.85 2.39 3.96
N ASP A 63 2.04 2.90 3.02
CA ASP A 63 1.24 4.10 3.28
C ASP A 63 -0.26 3.86 3.56
N HIS A 64 -0.89 2.73 3.17
CA HIS A 64 -2.36 2.73 3.18
C HIS A 64 -3.13 1.46 3.64
N HIS A 65 -2.54 0.27 3.83
CA HIS A 65 -3.41 -0.91 3.94
C HIS A 65 -3.02 -2.01 4.93
N CYS A 66 -2.11 -1.78 5.90
CA CYS A 66 -1.90 -2.73 6.98
C CYS A 66 -1.52 -2.05 8.30
N PRO A 67 -2.45 -1.90 9.25
CA PRO A 67 -2.17 -1.26 10.54
C PRO A 67 -1.08 -1.96 11.36
N GLN A 68 -0.86 -3.25 11.14
CA GLN A 68 0.15 -4.03 11.87
C GLN A 68 1.56 -3.93 11.31
N PHE A 69 1.73 -3.62 10.01
CA PHE A 69 3.05 -3.45 9.37
C PHE A 69 3.55 -2.00 9.37
N ILE A 70 2.71 -1.03 9.72
CA ILE A 70 3.10 0.40 9.87
C ILE A 70 4.02 0.59 11.08
N GLN A 71 4.07 -0.35 12.03
CA GLN A 71 4.91 -0.22 13.21
C GLN A 71 6.41 -0.41 12.96
N GLU A 72 6.81 -1.10 11.89
CA GLU A 72 8.23 -1.36 11.62
C GLU A 72 8.93 -0.30 10.76
N ASP A 73 8.19 0.52 10.01
CA ASP A 73 8.76 1.68 9.29
C ASP A 73 8.78 2.96 10.14
N THR A 74 8.50 2.83 11.41
CA THR A 74 8.62 3.92 12.38
C THR A 74 10.08 4.14 12.73
N GLY A 75 10.80 4.88 11.88
CA GLY A 75 11.85 5.82 12.33
C GLY A 75 12.96 5.37 13.27
N GLY A 76 13.00 4.11 13.73
CA GLY A 76 14.10 3.62 14.55
C GLY A 76 15.44 3.61 13.81
N GLU A 77 15.41 3.63 12.51
CA GLU A 77 16.55 3.40 11.64
C GLU A 77 17.05 4.63 10.91
N THR A 78 16.25 5.69 10.83
CA THR A 78 16.72 6.99 10.36
C THR A 78 17.69 7.64 11.34
N ASP A 79 17.71 7.22 12.60
CA ASP A 79 18.61 7.80 13.61
C ASP A 79 20.09 7.60 13.28
N THR A 80 20.47 6.45 12.72
CA THR A 80 21.85 6.17 12.34
C THR A 80 22.31 7.05 11.20
N TYR A 81 21.45 7.26 10.21
CA TYR A 81 21.76 8.01 9.01
C TYR A 81 21.82 9.49 9.24
N GLU A 82 20.82 9.99 9.95
CA GLU A 82 20.73 11.41 10.24
C GLU A 82 21.95 11.86 11.02
N ASP A 83 22.41 11.04 11.96
CA ASP A 83 23.59 11.34 12.77
C ASP A 83 24.90 11.24 11.98
N CYS A 84 25.03 10.28 11.06
CA CYS A 84 26.25 10.12 10.26
C CYS A 84 26.27 11.01 9.00
N ALA A 85 25.13 11.18 8.31
CA ALA A 85 25.04 12.08 7.17
C ALA A 85 25.39 13.53 7.54
N ALA A 86 25.06 13.91 8.78
CA ALA A 86 25.42 15.20 9.30
C ALA A 86 26.94 15.39 9.52
N GLU A 87 27.74 14.32 9.70
CA GLU A 87 29.19 14.41 9.78
C GLU A 87 29.87 14.71 8.44
N ASN A 88 29.27 14.26 7.33
CA ASN A 88 29.90 14.29 6.01
C ASN A 88 29.37 15.36 5.05
N ALA A 89 28.31 16.09 5.42
CA ALA A 89 27.87 17.24 4.65
C ALA A 89 28.88 18.38 4.74
N THR A 90 29.92 18.33 3.90
CA THR A 90 30.97 19.36 3.77
C THR A 90 30.48 20.68 3.15
N VAL A 91 29.19 20.96 3.20
CA VAL A 91 28.62 22.21 2.70
C VAL A 91 28.03 22.99 3.87
N HIS A 92 28.79 23.97 4.30
CA HIS A 92 28.53 24.91 5.40
C HIS A 92 28.63 24.32 6.82
N ARG A 93 29.83 24.47 7.42
CA ARG A 93 30.08 24.40 8.86
C ARG A 93 29.23 25.43 9.63
N ALA A 94 27.95 25.12 9.80
CA ALA A 94 27.24 25.64 10.95
C ALA A 94 27.51 24.64 12.07
N SER A 95 28.14 25.08 13.16
CA SER A 95 28.34 24.27 14.36
C SER A 95 26.97 23.80 14.87
N ASP A 96 26.58 22.58 14.56
CA ASP A 96 25.28 22.00 14.89
C ASP A 96 25.22 21.28 16.23
N GLY A 97 26.19 21.60 17.11
CA GLY A 97 26.28 21.05 18.45
C GLY A 97 27.04 19.72 18.55
N ARG A 98 27.66 19.24 17.45
CA ARG A 98 28.44 17.98 17.42
C ARG A 98 29.94 18.19 17.55
N ASP A 99 30.43 19.41 17.56
CA ASP A 99 31.86 19.74 17.75
C ASP A 99 32.43 19.25 19.08
N TRP A 100 31.59 18.80 20.01
CA TRP A 100 31.92 18.33 21.36
C TRP A 100 31.81 16.82 21.55
N TRP A 101 31.57 16.04 20.49
CA TRP A 101 31.69 14.59 20.62
C TRP A 101 33.16 14.21 20.95
N SER A 102 33.31 13.48 22.03
CA SER A 102 34.64 13.00 22.45
C SER A 102 35.23 12.07 21.38
N TYR A 103 36.57 11.98 21.36
CA TYR A 103 37.24 11.02 20.48
C TYR A 103 36.77 9.59 20.74
N SER A 104 36.59 9.21 22.01
CA SER A 104 36.13 7.87 22.39
C SER A 104 34.68 7.59 21.93
N TYR A 105 33.80 8.59 21.97
CA TYR A 105 32.45 8.44 21.44
C TYR A 105 32.45 8.28 19.91
N LYS A 106 33.26 9.06 19.20
CA LYS A 106 33.43 8.90 17.75
C LYS A 106 33.98 7.51 17.39
N GLN A 107 34.93 6.98 18.15
CA GLN A 107 35.41 5.62 17.96
C GLN A 107 34.35 4.57 18.28
N ALA A 108 33.56 4.76 19.33
CA ALA A 108 32.47 3.88 19.69
C ALA A 108 31.45 3.79 18.55
N ARG A 109 31.09 4.93 17.95
CA ARG A 109 30.20 4.98 16.80
C ARG A 109 30.77 4.29 15.56
N ARG A 110 32.06 4.46 15.27
CA ARG A 110 32.75 3.73 14.19
C ARG A 110 32.60 2.22 14.36
N PHE A 111 32.80 1.71 15.59
CA PHE A 111 32.60 0.30 15.87
C PHE A 111 31.12 -0.11 15.84
N LEU A 112 30.21 0.77 16.23
CA LEU A 112 28.76 0.47 16.25
C LEU A 112 28.18 0.35 14.84
N TYR A 113 28.58 1.23 13.92
CA TYR A 113 27.99 1.32 12.57
C TYR A 113 28.91 0.74 11.48
N GLY A 114 30.18 0.47 11.80
CA GLY A 114 31.14 0.07 10.79
C GLY A 114 31.55 1.23 9.86
N THR A 115 32.27 0.89 8.81
CA THR A 115 32.66 1.76 7.70
C THR A 115 32.62 0.94 6.41
N GLU A 116 32.91 1.55 5.26
CA GLU A 116 33.03 0.82 4.00
C GLU A 116 34.03 -0.36 4.08
N GLU A 117 35.11 -0.19 4.86
CA GLU A 117 36.19 -1.18 5.03
C GLU A 117 36.00 -2.12 6.22
N GLU A 118 35.25 -1.71 7.24
CA GLU A 118 35.13 -2.43 8.51
C GLU A 118 33.65 -2.70 8.86
N LYS A 119 33.28 -3.97 9.03
CA LYS A 119 31.95 -4.34 9.53
C LYS A 119 31.75 -3.87 10.98
N PRO A 120 30.50 -3.67 11.43
CA PRO A 120 30.19 -3.34 12.83
C PRO A 120 30.85 -4.31 13.83
N ASP A 121 31.45 -3.79 14.87
CA ASP A 121 32.04 -4.56 16.00
C ASP A 121 31.39 -4.12 17.31
N PHE A 122 30.24 -4.67 17.62
CA PHE A 122 29.48 -4.32 18.81
C PHE A 122 30.20 -4.62 20.12
N ARG A 123 31.14 -5.60 20.11
CA ARG A 123 31.94 -5.95 21.30
C ARG A 123 32.93 -4.84 21.66
N LYS A 124 33.45 -4.13 20.64
CA LYS A 124 34.31 -2.96 20.85
C LYS A 124 33.49 -1.69 21.10
N ALA A 125 32.32 -1.54 20.49
CA ALA A 125 31.45 -0.37 20.67
C ALA A 125 30.94 -0.26 22.11
N MET A 126 30.40 -1.34 22.68
CA MET A 126 29.68 -1.34 23.95
C MET A 126 30.52 -0.82 25.14
N PRO A 127 31.79 -1.25 25.38
CA PRO A 127 32.60 -0.72 26.49
C PRO A 127 32.82 0.78 26.39
N LEU A 128 33.07 1.29 25.18
CA LEU A 128 33.30 2.73 24.95
C LEU A 128 32.02 3.52 25.18
N LEU A 129 30.88 3.03 24.69
CA LEU A 129 29.59 3.67 24.94
C LEU A 129 29.22 3.69 26.41
N ARG A 130 29.46 2.59 27.15
CA ARG A 130 29.24 2.56 28.61
C ARG A 130 30.13 3.54 29.36
N MET A 131 31.38 3.71 28.94
CA MET A 131 32.30 4.69 29.51
C MET A 131 31.79 6.12 29.29
N GLU A 132 31.43 6.44 28.06
CA GLU A 132 30.87 7.74 27.67
C GLU A 132 29.54 8.05 28.38
N ALA A 133 28.64 7.07 28.46
CA ALA A 133 27.37 7.21 29.15
C ALA A 133 27.51 7.50 30.64
N ARG A 134 28.49 6.83 31.31
CA ARG A 134 28.85 7.13 32.71
C ARG A 134 29.43 8.54 32.86
N GLY A 135 30.10 9.04 31.82
CA GLY A 135 30.59 10.43 31.75
C GLY A 135 29.49 11.46 31.49
N GLY A 136 28.24 11.05 31.36
CA GLY A 136 27.10 11.94 31.10
C GLY A 136 26.85 12.26 29.62
N ASN A 137 27.39 11.47 28.71
CA ASN A 137 27.11 11.61 27.28
C ASN A 137 25.71 11.02 26.94
N GLY A 138 24.71 11.88 26.74
CA GLY A 138 23.34 11.46 26.41
C GLY A 138 23.24 10.72 25.10
N TYR A 139 24.09 11.00 24.11
CA TYR A 139 24.13 10.27 22.85
C TYR A 139 24.60 8.82 23.04
N ALA A 140 25.61 8.60 23.89
CA ALA A 140 26.09 7.28 24.25
C ALA A 140 25.01 6.48 25.03
N CYS A 141 24.25 7.14 25.90
CA CYS A 141 23.09 6.52 26.56
C CYS A 141 22.06 6.08 25.54
N TYR A 142 21.75 6.91 24.54
CA TYR A 142 20.78 6.59 23.51
C TYR A 142 21.26 5.42 22.63
N ASP A 143 22.52 5.41 22.22
CA ASP A 143 23.10 4.32 21.43
C ASP A 143 23.11 2.99 22.23
N LEU A 144 23.38 3.01 23.54
CA LEU A 144 23.25 1.84 24.40
C LEU A 144 21.80 1.34 24.47
N GLY A 145 20.84 2.24 24.65
CA GLY A 145 19.42 1.87 24.62
C GLY A 145 19.05 1.14 23.31
N ARG A 146 19.54 1.63 22.18
CA ARG A 146 19.35 0.96 20.88
C ARG A 146 20.04 -0.40 20.81
N MET A 147 21.27 -0.54 21.33
CA MET A 147 21.95 -1.83 21.33
C MET A 147 21.16 -2.89 22.09
N TYR A 148 20.61 -2.57 23.25
CA TYR A 148 19.74 -3.49 24.01
C TYR A 148 18.39 -3.75 23.33
N LEU A 149 17.79 -2.75 22.71
CA LEU A 149 16.52 -2.89 21.99
C LEU A 149 16.65 -3.76 20.74
N LEU A 150 17.75 -3.60 19.98
CA LEU A 150 17.96 -4.22 18.67
C LEU A 150 18.90 -5.44 18.69
N TRP A 151 19.24 -5.98 19.87
CA TRP A 151 20.11 -7.17 20.03
C TRP A 151 21.52 -6.97 19.46
N LEU A 152 22.03 -5.78 19.47
CA LEU A 152 23.32 -5.44 18.87
C LEU A 152 24.48 -5.81 19.81
N GLY A 153 24.97 -7.04 19.71
CA GLY A 153 26.12 -7.54 20.49
C GLY A 153 25.83 -7.84 21.96
N CYS A 154 24.59 -7.86 22.38
CA CYS A 154 24.12 -8.27 23.70
C CYS A 154 22.75 -8.95 23.56
N ASP A 155 22.31 -9.62 24.62
CA ASP A 155 20.94 -10.14 24.70
C ASP A 155 19.96 -8.95 24.74
N ALA A 156 18.79 -9.14 24.12
CA ALA A 156 17.74 -8.13 24.17
C ALA A 156 17.27 -7.94 25.60
N ASP A 157 17.15 -6.69 26.00
CA ASP A 157 16.61 -6.30 27.29
C ASP A 157 15.89 -4.95 27.14
N GLU A 158 14.58 -5.02 26.99
CA GLU A 158 13.74 -3.84 26.79
C GLU A 158 13.74 -2.94 28.04
N GLU A 159 13.80 -3.51 29.25
CA GLU A 159 13.83 -2.74 30.49
C GLU A 159 15.14 -1.96 30.63
N GLU A 160 16.27 -2.63 30.35
CA GLU A 160 17.60 -2.00 30.33
C GLU A 160 17.65 -0.94 29.21
N ALA A 161 17.12 -1.22 28.01
CA ALA A 161 17.02 -0.26 26.92
C ALA A 161 16.26 1.01 27.34
N GLN A 162 15.09 0.85 27.95
CA GLN A 162 14.29 1.98 28.44
C GLN A 162 15.00 2.77 29.55
N THR A 163 15.80 2.10 30.35
CA THR A 163 16.61 2.78 31.40
C THR A 163 17.67 3.68 30.77
N TRP A 164 18.38 3.18 29.76
CA TRP A 164 19.36 3.98 29.02
C TRP A 164 18.70 5.12 28.22
N PHE A 165 17.57 4.88 27.58
CA PHE A 165 16.82 5.93 26.89
C PHE A 165 16.31 7.02 27.84
N ARG A 166 15.90 6.66 29.06
CA ARG A 166 15.49 7.63 30.09
C ARG A 166 16.67 8.53 30.49
N SER A 167 17.83 7.92 30.68
CA SER A 167 19.07 8.67 30.97
C SER A 167 19.46 9.61 29.83
N ALA A 168 19.28 9.16 28.57
CA ALA A 168 19.52 9.97 27.40
C ALA A 168 18.57 11.18 27.35
N LEU A 169 17.25 10.94 27.50
CA LEU A 169 16.23 12.00 27.46
C LEU A 169 16.45 13.06 28.56
N GLU A 170 16.79 12.64 29.78
CA GLU A 170 17.11 13.57 30.88
C GLU A 170 18.33 14.43 30.55
N THR A 171 19.37 13.81 29.98
CA THR A 171 20.61 14.52 29.58
C THR A 171 20.33 15.51 28.46
N PHE A 172 19.54 15.13 27.44
CA PHE A 172 19.17 16.04 26.36
C PHE A 172 18.34 17.24 26.88
N ARG A 173 17.38 17.00 27.78
CA ARG A 173 16.60 18.07 28.39
C ARG A 173 17.43 19.04 29.22
N LYS A 174 18.43 18.53 29.99
CA LYS A 174 19.36 19.38 30.74
C LYS A 174 20.25 20.21 29.82
N ALA A 175 20.78 19.56 28.77
CA ALA A 175 21.63 20.23 27.78
C ALA A 175 20.85 21.29 26.98
N GLU A 176 19.59 21.05 26.65
CA GLU A 176 18.75 22.00 25.94
C GLU A 176 18.55 23.32 26.69
N GLN A 177 18.47 23.27 28.02
CA GLN A 177 18.30 24.48 28.83
C GLN A 177 19.46 25.47 28.69
N THR A 178 20.67 24.98 28.51
CA THR A 178 21.94 25.77 28.54
C THR A 178 22.59 25.96 27.17
N ALA A 179 22.21 25.14 26.17
CA ALA A 179 22.83 25.20 24.84
C ALA A 179 22.44 26.51 24.10
N GLU A 180 23.41 27.09 23.40
CA GLU A 180 23.15 28.23 22.49
C GLU A 180 22.37 27.78 21.25
N LYS A 181 22.71 26.62 20.70
CA LYS A 181 22.06 26.02 19.56
C LYS A 181 21.30 24.78 20.02
N LYS A 182 19.99 24.82 19.91
CA LYS A 182 19.07 23.85 20.51
C LYS A 182 18.42 22.91 19.49
N GLY A 183 18.48 23.24 18.21
CA GLY A 183 17.71 22.57 17.16
C GLY A 183 17.96 21.06 17.11
N TYR A 184 19.21 20.63 17.25
CA TYR A 184 19.53 19.20 17.24
C TYR A 184 19.09 18.49 18.53
N LEU A 185 19.29 19.12 19.70
CA LEU A 185 18.81 18.56 20.98
C LEU A 185 17.27 18.42 21.01
N ARG A 186 16.55 19.45 20.54
CA ARG A 186 15.10 19.44 20.41
C ARG A 186 14.62 18.35 19.47
N TYR A 187 15.31 18.17 18.34
CA TYR A 187 15.08 17.05 17.46
C TYR A 187 15.24 15.70 18.18
N ARG A 188 16.33 15.49 18.94
CA ARG A 188 16.57 14.26 19.70
C ARG A 188 15.48 14.01 20.77
N ILE A 189 15.06 15.07 21.49
CA ILE A 189 13.95 14.97 22.45
C ILE A 189 12.65 14.60 21.73
N GLY A 190 12.36 15.25 20.59
CA GLY A 190 11.20 14.92 19.76
C GLY A 190 11.19 13.45 19.31
N LYS A 191 12.36 12.91 18.92
CA LYS A 191 12.53 11.49 18.57
C LYS A 191 12.22 10.56 19.76
N CYS A 192 12.71 10.89 20.96
CA CYS A 192 12.40 10.10 22.15
C CYS A 192 10.87 10.00 22.37
N HIS A 193 10.15 11.10 22.22
CA HIS A 193 8.69 11.09 22.33
C HIS A 193 8.00 10.37 21.18
N ALA A 194 8.52 10.47 19.95
CA ALA A 194 7.94 9.79 18.78
C ALA A 194 7.99 8.26 18.91
N HIS A 195 9.04 7.72 19.53
CA HIS A 195 9.27 6.27 19.63
C HIS A 195 9.00 5.69 21.02
N GLY A 196 8.69 6.51 22.02
CA GLY A 196 8.56 6.04 23.40
C GLY A 196 9.90 5.68 24.04
N HIS A 197 11.01 6.26 23.58
CA HIS A 197 12.34 6.00 24.12
C HIS A 197 12.56 6.78 25.43
N GLY A 198 12.55 6.06 26.55
CA GLY A 198 12.66 6.63 27.89
C GLY A 198 11.44 7.41 28.37
N THR A 199 10.34 7.34 27.67
CA THR A 199 9.04 7.95 27.98
C THR A 199 7.94 7.16 27.30
N GLU A 200 6.69 7.44 27.59
CA GLU A 200 5.57 6.94 26.78
C GLU A 200 5.60 7.57 25.40
N GLN A 201 5.22 6.79 24.37
CA GLN A 201 5.08 7.29 23.01
C GLN A 201 4.04 8.39 22.96
N ASN A 202 4.42 9.55 22.45
CA ASN A 202 3.54 10.70 22.33
C ASN A 202 3.89 11.55 21.11
N TYR A 203 3.14 11.34 20.03
CA TYR A 203 3.34 12.06 18.78
C TYR A 203 3.02 13.56 18.89
N GLU A 204 2.11 13.96 19.77
CA GLU A 204 1.74 15.37 19.96
C GLU A 204 2.92 16.13 20.60
N GLU A 205 3.50 15.58 21.64
CA GLU A 205 4.67 16.15 22.29
C GLU A 205 5.88 16.13 21.34
N SER A 206 6.07 15.03 20.59
CA SER A 206 7.08 14.92 19.54
C SER A 206 6.93 16.04 18.50
N ALA A 207 5.71 16.29 18.00
CA ALA A 207 5.46 17.36 17.03
C ALA A 207 5.80 18.75 17.59
N ARG A 208 5.54 19.00 18.89
CA ARG A 208 5.91 20.27 19.54
C ARG A 208 7.42 20.49 19.53
N TRP A 209 8.19 19.46 19.91
CA TRP A 209 9.63 19.51 19.89
C TRP A 209 10.21 19.64 18.49
N PHE A 210 9.66 18.91 17.52
CA PHE A 210 10.09 19.02 16.13
C PHE A 210 9.81 20.41 15.55
N ARG A 211 8.64 21.05 15.84
CA ARG A 211 8.37 22.43 15.40
C ARG A 211 9.42 23.39 15.92
N GLN A 212 9.76 23.32 17.21
CA GLN A 212 10.81 24.17 17.80
C GLN A 212 12.19 23.92 17.15
N ALA A 213 12.49 22.69 16.77
CA ALA A 213 13.72 22.36 16.05
C ALA A 213 13.71 22.87 14.60
N VAL A 214 12.55 22.81 13.93
CA VAL A 214 12.33 23.36 12.59
C VAL A 214 12.51 24.87 12.57
N ASP A 215 12.03 25.58 13.59
CA ASP A 215 12.23 27.03 13.73
C ASP A 215 13.73 27.41 13.81
N GLU A 216 14.56 26.49 14.29
CA GLU A 216 16.02 26.60 14.25
C GLU A 216 16.66 25.99 12.99
N ASN A 217 15.84 25.75 11.97
CA ASN A 217 16.26 25.22 10.68
C ASN A 217 16.88 23.81 10.70
N ASN A 218 16.51 22.96 11.64
CA ASN A 218 16.98 21.58 11.69
C ASN A 218 16.29 20.73 10.58
N PRO A 219 17.06 20.16 9.61
CA PRO A 219 16.49 19.42 8.48
C PRO A 219 15.92 18.06 8.89
N PHE A 220 16.45 17.44 9.94
CA PHE A 220 15.99 16.15 10.42
C PHE A 220 14.64 16.27 11.13
N ALA A 221 14.46 17.34 11.89
CA ALA A 221 13.18 17.65 12.51
C ALA A 221 12.12 17.98 11.44
N ALA A 222 12.50 18.71 10.39
CA ALA A 222 11.60 19.00 9.27
C ALA A 222 11.17 17.71 8.54
N TYR A 223 12.10 16.78 8.31
CA TYR A 223 11.80 15.48 7.73
C TYR A 223 10.84 14.67 8.63
N SER A 224 11.14 14.55 9.93
CA SER A 224 10.32 13.77 10.87
C SER A 224 8.92 14.36 11.05
N LEU A 225 8.81 15.70 11.16
CA LEU A 225 7.52 16.38 11.28
C LEU A 225 6.71 16.26 9.97
N GLY A 226 7.38 16.35 8.81
CA GLY A 226 6.77 16.10 7.50
C GLY A 226 6.14 14.70 7.43
N GLY A 227 6.82 13.69 7.96
CA GLY A 227 6.28 12.33 8.08
C GLY A 227 5.05 12.23 8.98
N GLN A 228 5.01 12.98 10.08
CA GLN A 228 3.82 13.02 10.96
C GLN A 228 2.62 13.67 10.27
N TYR A 229 2.82 14.77 9.52
CA TYR A 229 1.75 15.38 8.72
C TYR A 229 1.28 14.48 7.59
N LEU A 230 2.19 13.77 6.91
CA LEU A 230 1.83 12.84 5.84
C LEU A 230 0.91 11.71 6.34
N ARG A 231 1.19 11.19 7.55
CA ARG A 231 0.43 10.08 8.17
C ARG A 231 -0.73 10.53 9.07
N GLY A 232 -0.87 11.81 9.35
CA GLY A 232 -1.85 12.31 10.30
C GLY A 232 -1.61 11.87 11.75
N GLN A 233 -0.36 11.65 12.14
CA GLN A 233 0.02 11.20 13.50
C GLN A 233 -0.01 12.39 14.47
N SER A 234 -1.04 12.49 15.32
CA SER A 234 -1.27 13.56 16.30
C SER A 234 -1.40 15.00 15.76
N VAL A 235 -1.18 15.18 14.48
CA VAL A 235 -1.48 16.40 13.73
C VAL A 235 -2.48 16.04 12.64
N GLY A 236 -3.37 16.95 12.28
CA GLY A 236 -4.27 16.71 11.15
C GLY A 236 -3.45 16.35 9.90
N GLN A 237 -3.84 15.29 9.18
CA GLN A 237 -3.16 14.94 7.93
C GLN A 237 -3.18 16.13 6.97
N SER A 238 -2.00 16.53 6.51
CA SER A 238 -1.83 17.60 5.52
C SER A 238 -0.65 17.29 4.61
N HIS A 239 -0.99 16.97 3.39
CA HIS A 239 0.01 16.69 2.36
C HIS A 239 0.79 17.95 1.96
N GLU A 240 0.15 19.13 2.00
CA GLU A 240 0.79 20.41 1.70
C GLU A 240 1.84 20.79 2.76
N GLU A 241 1.53 20.59 4.04
CA GLU A 241 2.50 20.83 5.11
C GLU A 241 3.65 19.81 5.07
N ALA A 242 3.36 18.54 4.79
CA ALA A 242 4.40 17.53 4.58
C ALA A 242 5.33 17.92 3.41
N TYR A 243 4.77 18.35 2.28
CA TYR A 243 5.54 18.84 1.13
C TYR A 243 6.44 20.03 1.50
N ARG A 244 5.90 21.02 2.21
CA ARG A 244 6.65 22.21 2.66
C ARG A 244 7.84 21.81 3.55
N LEU A 245 7.62 20.92 4.50
CA LEU A 245 8.63 20.46 5.45
C LEU A 245 9.69 19.59 4.77
N TYR A 246 9.29 18.67 3.88
CA TYR A 246 10.24 17.89 3.10
C TYR A 246 11.08 18.78 2.16
N THR A 247 10.47 19.82 1.56
CA THR A 247 11.21 20.79 0.74
C THR A 247 12.27 21.50 1.58
N MET A 248 11.92 21.94 2.80
CA MET A 248 12.88 22.56 3.71
C MET A 248 14.05 21.63 4.06
N ALA A 249 13.78 20.37 4.34
CA ALA A 249 14.80 19.38 4.66
C ALA A 249 15.67 19.03 3.42
N ALA A 250 15.03 18.82 2.27
CA ALA A 250 15.68 18.41 1.02
C ALA A 250 16.64 19.47 0.46
N VAL A 251 16.27 20.75 0.54
CA VAL A 251 17.14 21.88 0.14
C VAL A 251 18.39 21.94 1.03
N ARG A 252 18.31 21.45 2.26
CA ARG A 252 19.45 21.35 3.18
C ARG A 252 20.25 20.05 3.03
N GLY A 253 19.95 19.25 2.02
CA GLY A 253 20.71 18.05 1.70
C GLY A 253 20.25 16.77 2.39
N ASN A 254 19.09 16.76 3.06
CA ASN A 254 18.55 15.52 3.61
C ASN A 254 18.10 14.59 2.47
N ALA A 255 18.82 13.48 2.23
CA ALA A 255 18.58 12.56 1.13
C ALA A 255 17.22 11.85 1.23
N TYR A 256 16.75 11.54 2.44
CA TYR A 256 15.43 10.95 2.65
C TYR A 256 14.31 11.92 2.27
N ALA A 257 14.45 13.19 2.65
CA ALA A 257 13.50 14.22 2.26
C ALA A 257 13.50 14.44 0.74
N GLN A 258 14.67 14.39 0.10
CA GLN A 258 14.79 14.45 -1.36
C GLN A 258 14.06 13.28 -2.03
N TYR A 259 14.17 12.07 -1.47
CA TYR A 259 13.45 10.89 -1.94
C TYR A 259 11.93 11.06 -1.79
N GLN A 260 11.46 11.54 -0.63
CA GLN A 260 10.03 11.80 -0.41
C GLN A 260 9.49 12.87 -1.37
N LEU A 261 10.25 13.93 -1.65
CA LEU A 261 9.85 14.91 -2.67
C LEU A 261 9.75 14.28 -4.06
N GLY A 262 10.68 13.40 -4.42
CA GLY A 262 10.59 12.65 -5.67
C GLY A 262 9.27 11.88 -5.78
N ARG A 263 8.83 11.22 -4.70
CA ARG A 263 7.52 10.55 -4.62
C ARG A 263 6.37 11.54 -4.74
N MET A 264 6.40 12.62 -3.97
CA MET A 264 5.31 13.60 -3.93
C MET A 264 5.10 14.23 -5.32
N TYR A 265 6.16 14.56 -6.05
CA TYR A 265 6.07 15.03 -7.43
C TYR A 265 5.60 13.95 -8.41
N ARG A 266 6.02 12.69 -8.25
CA ARG A 266 5.55 11.59 -9.08
C ARG A 266 4.04 11.38 -8.95
N ASP A 267 3.56 11.36 -7.70
CA ASP A 267 2.19 10.95 -7.36
C ASP A 267 1.22 12.14 -7.25
N GLY A 268 1.72 13.39 -7.32
CA GLY A 268 0.90 14.59 -7.14
C GLY A 268 0.38 14.77 -5.71
N ILE A 269 1.14 14.33 -4.71
CA ILE A 269 0.75 14.37 -3.28
C ILE A 269 1.24 15.69 -2.67
N GLY A 270 0.32 16.52 -2.21
CA GLY A 270 0.62 17.84 -1.62
C GLY A 270 1.19 18.87 -2.59
N THR A 271 1.36 18.50 -3.85
CA THR A 271 1.82 19.35 -4.95
C THR A 271 1.21 18.85 -6.26
N GLY A 272 1.35 19.60 -7.36
CA GLY A 272 1.02 19.10 -8.69
C GLY A 272 2.01 18.00 -9.12
N ALA A 273 1.52 16.95 -9.81
CA ALA A 273 2.41 15.94 -10.36
C ALA A 273 3.36 16.54 -11.41
N ASP A 274 4.66 16.29 -11.27
CA ASP A 274 5.72 16.72 -12.18
C ASP A 274 6.82 15.65 -12.24
N LEU A 275 6.88 14.93 -13.37
CA LEU A 275 7.83 13.82 -13.54
C LEU A 275 9.27 14.30 -13.70
N GLU A 276 9.51 15.51 -14.20
CA GLU A 276 10.86 16.04 -14.35
C GLU A 276 11.43 16.48 -13.00
N ASP A 277 10.64 17.16 -12.17
CA ASP A 277 11.05 17.48 -10.81
C ASP A 277 11.18 16.22 -9.96
N SER A 278 10.30 15.23 -10.15
CA SER A 278 10.43 13.91 -9.51
C SER A 278 11.79 13.27 -9.80
N LYS A 279 12.18 13.19 -11.08
CA LYS A 279 13.49 12.63 -11.49
C LYS A 279 14.67 13.40 -10.88
N ARG A 280 14.59 14.73 -10.89
CA ARG A 280 15.65 15.59 -10.31
C ARG A 280 15.84 15.34 -8.82
N TRP A 281 14.75 15.23 -8.07
CA TRP A 281 14.82 14.97 -6.62
C TRP A 281 15.29 13.56 -6.32
N TYR A 282 14.82 12.54 -7.06
CA TYR A 282 15.34 11.19 -6.92
C TYR A 282 16.84 11.09 -7.25
N ALA A 283 17.33 11.79 -8.27
CA ALA A 283 18.76 11.80 -8.60
C ALA A 283 19.60 12.42 -7.47
N LYS A 284 19.11 13.50 -6.84
CA LYS A 284 19.78 14.09 -5.65
C LYS A 284 19.77 13.12 -4.48
N ALA A 285 18.63 12.46 -4.23
CA ALA A 285 18.52 11.46 -3.17
C ALA A 285 19.49 10.30 -3.39
N TYR A 286 19.57 9.78 -4.61
CA TYR A 286 20.48 8.70 -4.96
C TYR A 286 21.94 9.07 -4.72
N ALA A 287 22.37 10.26 -5.15
CA ALA A 287 23.71 10.77 -4.88
C ALA A 287 23.96 10.93 -3.37
N GLY A 288 22.98 11.43 -2.62
CA GLY A 288 23.04 11.54 -1.17
C GLY A 288 23.17 10.18 -0.48
N PHE A 289 22.42 9.19 -0.91
CA PHE A 289 22.50 7.81 -0.37
C PHE A 289 23.85 7.16 -0.67
N LEU A 290 24.42 7.35 -1.86
CA LEU A 290 25.78 6.86 -2.16
C LEU A 290 26.84 7.52 -1.27
N ALA A 291 26.72 8.82 -1.04
CA ALA A 291 27.65 9.54 -0.14
C ALA A 291 27.54 9.05 1.32
N MET A 292 26.35 8.67 1.76
CA MET A 292 26.13 8.10 3.09
C MET A 292 26.70 6.69 3.17
N GLU A 293 26.46 5.86 2.16
CA GLU A 293 26.92 4.47 2.09
C GLU A 293 28.46 4.36 2.15
N ALA A 294 29.17 5.30 1.53
CA ALA A 294 30.62 5.37 1.58
C ALA A 294 31.19 5.59 3.02
N THR A 295 30.36 5.98 3.96
CA THR A 295 30.79 6.32 5.33
C THR A 295 30.28 5.37 6.39
N MET A 296 29.31 4.51 6.06
CA MET A 296 28.73 3.58 7.02
C MET A 296 28.13 2.37 6.33
N ALA A 297 28.25 1.22 6.99
CA ALA A 297 27.60 -0.01 6.57
C ALA A 297 26.18 -0.09 7.18
N ASP A 298 25.16 0.10 6.35
CA ASP A 298 23.77 -0.02 6.79
C ASP A 298 22.96 -0.83 5.79
N ASP A 299 22.24 -1.81 6.31
CA ASP A 299 21.48 -2.78 5.51
C ASP A 299 20.34 -2.14 4.74
N LYS A 300 19.61 -1.20 5.35
CA LYS A 300 18.47 -0.55 4.72
C LYS A 300 18.88 0.47 3.67
N LEU A 301 19.99 1.17 3.91
CA LEU A 301 20.57 2.04 2.90
C LEU A 301 20.99 1.25 1.67
N CYS A 302 21.73 0.16 1.87
CA CYS A 302 22.13 -0.74 0.78
C CYS A 302 20.91 -1.30 0.04
N TYR A 303 19.88 -1.75 0.78
CA TYR A 303 18.62 -2.19 0.18
C TYR A 303 17.97 -1.08 -0.67
N ARG A 304 17.91 0.14 -0.16
CA ARG A 304 17.32 1.30 -0.87
C ARG A 304 18.10 1.62 -2.15
N ILE A 305 19.43 1.67 -2.08
CA ILE A 305 20.28 1.88 -3.26
C ILE A 305 20.08 0.74 -4.27
N GLY A 306 20.03 -0.51 -3.82
CA GLY A 306 19.75 -1.67 -4.66
C GLY A 306 18.39 -1.56 -5.35
N SER A 307 17.35 -1.17 -4.62
CA SER A 307 16.00 -0.95 -5.15
C SER A 307 15.96 0.18 -6.19
N MET A 308 16.65 1.28 -5.95
CA MET A 308 16.75 2.41 -6.89
C MET A 308 17.45 2.00 -8.19
N ASN A 309 18.53 1.21 -8.12
CA ASN A 309 19.17 0.64 -9.32
C ASN A 309 18.27 -0.36 -10.06
N MET A 310 17.49 -1.17 -9.33
CA MET A 310 16.57 -2.14 -9.94
C MET A 310 15.43 -1.48 -10.72
N THR A 311 14.98 -0.31 -10.28
CA THR A 311 13.83 0.40 -10.86
C THR A 311 14.20 1.58 -11.74
N GLY A 312 15.47 2.01 -11.76
CA GLY A 312 15.89 3.22 -12.43
C GLY A 312 15.43 4.51 -11.73
N THR A 313 15.16 4.43 -10.42
CA THR A 313 14.70 5.60 -9.66
C THR A 313 15.88 6.49 -9.30
N GLY A 314 15.97 7.67 -9.92
CA GLY A 314 17.07 8.63 -9.71
C GLY A 314 18.42 8.22 -10.32
N THR A 315 18.45 7.13 -11.03
CA THR A 315 19.60 6.59 -11.79
C THR A 315 19.07 5.84 -13.00
N GLU A 316 19.94 5.36 -13.86
CA GLU A 316 19.57 4.36 -14.88
C GLU A 316 19.39 2.98 -14.23
N VAL A 317 18.58 2.12 -14.87
CA VAL A 317 18.42 0.74 -14.42
C VAL A 317 19.76 0.02 -14.55
N ASP A 318 20.25 -0.52 -13.43
CA ASP A 318 21.49 -1.30 -13.37
C ASP A 318 21.28 -2.50 -12.44
N LEU A 319 20.91 -3.64 -13.05
CA LEU A 319 20.54 -4.85 -12.32
C LEU A 319 21.74 -5.51 -11.63
N GLU A 320 22.97 -5.32 -12.17
CA GLU A 320 24.19 -5.83 -11.55
C GLU A 320 24.56 -5.04 -10.30
N LYS A 321 24.44 -3.70 -10.34
CA LYS A 321 24.59 -2.88 -9.13
C LYS A 321 23.49 -3.16 -8.13
N SER A 322 22.25 -3.39 -8.59
CA SER A 322 21.16 -3.77 -7.71
C SER A 322 21.50 -5.06 -6.95
N ARG A 323 22.01 -6.08 -7.64
CA ARG A 323 22.48 -7.31 -7.01
C ARG A 323 23.54 -7.05 -5.97
N TYR A 324 24.60 -6.31 -6.35
CA TYR A 324 25.70 -5.99 -5.44
C TYR A 324 25.23 -5.37 -4.14
N TYR A 325 24.34 -4.36 -4.22
CA TYR A 325 23.83 -3.69 -3.04
C TYR A 325 22.87 -4.55 -2.22
N PHE A 326 22.05 -5.38 -2.86
CA PHE A 326 21.20 -6.33 -2.13
C PHE A 326 22.04 -7.40 -1.42
N GLU A 327 23.07 -7.96 -2.07
CA GLU A 327 23.98 -8.93 -1.44
C GLU A 327 24.69 -8.29 -0.24
N LYS A 328 25.18 -7.06 -0.39
CA LYS A 328 25.77 -6.28 0.72
C LYS A 328 24.79 -6.08 1.87
N ALA A 329 23.54 -5.76 1.58
CA ALA A 329 22.49 -5.63 2.59
C ALA A 329 22.17 -6.96 3.28
N VAL A 330 22.16 -8.09 2.53
CA VAL A 330 21.98 -9.44 3.11
C VAL A 330 23.10 -9.79 4.06
N GLU A 331 24.35 -9.47 3.71
CA GLU A 331 25.50 -9.67 4.61
C GLU A 331 25.37 -8.89 5.92
N LEU A 332 24.68 -7.74 5.89
CA LEU A 332 24.36 -6.92 7.06
C LEU A 332 23.09 -7.41 7.80
N GLY A 333 22.42 -8.46 7.29
CA GLY A 333 21.29 -9.11 7.97
C GLY A 333 19.89 -8.77 7.43
N SER A 334 19.79 -7.96 6.37
CA SER A 334 18.51 -7.49 5.83
C SER A 334 17.62 -8.61 5.29
N ALA A 335 16.41 -8.75 5.83
CA ALA A 335 15.38 -9.61 5.27
C ALA A 335 14.76 -9.00 3.99
N ASP A 336 14.67 -7.67 3.94
CA ASP A 336 14.14 -6.95 2.77
C ASP A 336 15.05 -7.10 1.55
N ALA A 337 16.37 -7.19 1.78
CA ALA A 337 17.31 -7.43 0.69
C ALA A 337 17.21 -8.85 0.12
N LEU A 338 16.90 -9.86 0.95
CA LEU A 338 16.56 -11.19 0.45
C LEU A 338 15.31 -11.15 -0.45
N TYR A 339 14.28 -10.42 -0.04
CA TYR A 339 13.12 -10.17 -0.89
C TYR A 339 13.50 -9.42 -2.17
N GLY A 340 14.35 -8.40 -2.08
CA GLY A 340 14.89 -7.66 -3.23
C GLY A 340 15.62 -8.56 -4.23
N LEU A 341 16.49 -9.45 -3.75
CA LEU A 341 17.15 -10.48 -4.58
C LEU A 341 16.13 -11.41 -5.23
N GLY A 342 15.15 -11.90 -4.47
CA GLY A 342 14.09 -12.73 -5.02
C GLY A 342 13.35 -12.04 -6.18
N LYS A 343 13.02 -10.77 -6.04
CA LYS A 343 12.43 -9.97 -7.14
C LYS A 343 13.38 -9.80 -8.32
N LEU A 344 14.67 -9.60 -8.06
CA LEU A 344 15.67 -9.40 -9.10
C LEU A 344 15.83 -10.65 -9.96
N TYR A 345 15.94 -11.83 -9.35
CA TYR A 345 16.05 -13.11 -10.07
C TYR A 345 14.77 -13.50 -10.84
N LEU A 346 13.65 -12.84 -10.61
CA LEU A 346 12.40 -12.96 -11.40
C LEU A 346 12.34 -12.01 -12.60
N LYS A 347 13.30 -11.08 -12.77
CA LYS A 347 13.33 -10.15 -13.91
C LYS A 347 13.96 -10.81 -15.12
N PRO A 348 13.25 -10.97 -16.26
CA PRO A 348 13.78 -11.58 -17.47
C PRO A 348 15.00 -10.84 -18.07
N GLU A 349 15.10 -9.53 -17.77
CA GLU A 349 16.21 -8.67 -18.25
C GLU A 349 17.51 -8.87 -17.45
N PHE A 350 17.43 -9.56 -16.31
CA PHE A 350 18.60 -9.82 -15.49
C PHE A 350 19.46 -10.94 -16.10
N SER A 351 20.77 -10.75 -16.16
CA SER A 351 21.72 -11.69 -16.77
C SER A 351 21.69 -13.09 -16.13
N GLU A 352 21.35 -13.14 -14.83
CA GLU A 352 21.23 -14.38 -14.05
C GLU A 352 19.75 -14.71 -13.72
N TYR A 353 18.81 -14.40 -14.62
CA TYR A 353 17.41 -14.75 -14.43
C TYR A 353 17.24 -16.21 -14.05
N ASP A 354 16.68 -16.46 -12.87
CA ASP A 354 16.50 -17.80 -12.32
C ASP A 354 15.32 -17.81 -11.31
N PRO A 355 14.12 -18.24 -11.73
CA PRO A 355 12.97 -18.30 -10.84
C PRO A 355 13.11 -19.28 -9.67
N GLU A 356 13.91 -20.34 -9.79
CA GLU A 356 14.12 -21.30 -8.71
C GLU A 356 14.98 -20.66 -7.61
N LYS A 357 16.05 -19.97 -8.00
CA LYS A 357 16.89 -19.20 -7.09
C LYS A 357 16.10 -18.04 -6.44
N ALA A 358 15.17 -17.44 -7.19
CA ALA A 358 14.25 -16.46 -6.62
C ALA A 358 13.39 -17.04 -5.49
N VAL A 359 12.86 -18.25 -5.67
CA VAL A 359 12.09 -18.96 -4.62
C VAL A 359 12.95 -19.23 -3.39
N GLU A 360 14.24 -19.56 -3.55
CA GLU A 360 15.15 -19.75 -2.42
C GLU A 360 15.33 -18.46 -1.60
N TYR A 361 15.61 -17.32 -2.25
CA TYR A 361 15.75 -16.03 -1.58
C TYR A 361 14.45 -15.57 -0.93
N LEU A 362 13.32 -15.70 -1.64
CA LEU A 362 12.00 -15.38 -1.08
C LEU A 362 11.68 -16.29 0.11
N GLY A 363 12.06 -17.57 0.06
CA GLY A 363 11.90 -18.50 1.19
C GLY A 363 12.69 -18.07 2.42
N GLN A 364 13.93 -17.64 2.22
CA GLN A 364 14.77 -17.12 3.30
C GLN A 364 14.19 -15.81 3.89
N ALA A 365 13.69 -14.93 3.05
CA ALA A 365 13.02 -13.70 3.50
C ALA A 365 11.74 -14.01 4.28
N ALA A 366 10.91 -14.94 3.78
CA ALA A 366 9.68 -15.37 4.44
C ALA A 366 9.94 -16.02 5.82
N ALA A 367 11.03 -16.78 5.95
CA ALA A 367 11.47 -17.36 7.23
C ALA A 367 11.92 -16.29 8.26
N LYS A 368 12.25 -15.09 7.78
CA LYS A 368 12.53 -13.90 8.61
C LYS A 368 11.30 -12.97 8.73
N ASP A 369 10.10 -13.52 8.62
CA ASP A 369 8.82 -12.82 8.75
C ASP A 369 8.55 -11.71 7.71
N ASN A 370 9.25 -11.70 6.57
CA ASN A 370 8.95 -10.74 5.50
C ASN A 370 7.63 -11.11 4.80
N ALA A 371 6.59 -10.32 5.04
CA ALA A 371 5.24 -10.53 4.50
C ALA A 371 5.19 -10.39 2.96
N PHE A 372 6.00 -9.50 2.38
CA PHE A 372 6.06 -9.35 0.92
C PHE A 372 6.63 -10.60 0.25
N ALA A 373 7.62 -11.22 0.89
CA ALA A 373 8.19 -12.48 0.40
C ALA A 373 7.17 -13.62 0.50
N ARG A 374 6.43 -13.74 1.61
CA ARG A 374 5.34 -14.72 1.75
C ARG A 374 4.27 -14.52 0.68
N TYR A 375 3.88 -13.28 0.42
CA TYR A 375 2.92 -12.96 -0.64
C TYR A 375 3.42 -13.37 -2.03
N GLN A 376 4.67 -13.02 -2.38
CA GLN A 376 5.25 -13.38 -3.67
C GLN A 376 5.39 -14.89 -3.85
N LEU A 377 5.80 -15.62 -2.81
CA LEU A 377 5.83 -17.08 -2.84
C LEU A 377 4.44 -17.68 -3.04
N GLY A 378 3.46 -17.23 -2.28
CA GLY A 378 2.07 -17.65 -2.41
C GLY A 378 1.55 -17.43 -3.84
N LYS A 379 1.83 -16.24 -4.41
CA LYS A 379 1.49 -15.90 -5.79
C LYS A 379 2.21 -16.81 -6.80
N LEU A 380 3.52 -16.99 -6.69
CA LEU A 380 4.31 -17.82 -7.61
C LEU A 380 3.82 -19.27 -7.63
N PHE A 381 3.64 -19.88 -6.47
CA PHE A 381 3.19 -21.27 -6.37
C PHE A 381 1.73 -21.45 -6.83
N CYS A 382 0.83 -20.53 -6.51
CA CYS A 382 -0.56 -20.64 -6.92
C CYS A 382 -0.75 -20.39 -8.43
N GLN A 383 0.03 -19.47 -9.03
CA GLN A 383 -0.09 -19.18 -10.45
C GLN A 383 0.63 -20.22 -11.33
N GLY A 384 1.79 -20.71 -10.92
CA GLY A 384 2.57 -21.69 -11.67
C GLY A 384 3.09 -21.18 -13.03
N LYS A 385 3.27 -19.85 -13.18
CA LYS A 385 3.71 -19.24 -14.44
C LYS A 385 5.22 -19.27 -14.63
N LEU A 386 5.97 -19.03 -13.56
CA LEU A 386 7.44 -18.96 -13.58
C LEU A 386 8.11 -20.14 -12.88
N VAL A 387 7.39 -20.81 -12.00
CA VAL A 387 7.83 -21.99 -11.25
C VAL A 387 6.76 -23.07 -11.36
N GLN A 388 7.07 -24.31 -11.01
CA GLN A 388 6.08 -25.37 -10.97
C GLN A 388 4.93 -25.01 -10.02
N LYS A 389 3.68 -25.16 -10.51
CA LYS A 389 2.48 -24.89 -9.73
C LYS A 389 2.39 -25.81 -8.52
N ASP A 390 2.25 -25.22 -7.34
CA ASP A 390 2.11 -25.94 -6.07
C ASP A 390 1.15 -25.18 -5.13
N ILE A 391 -0.14 -25.42 -5.31
CA ILE A 391 -1.18 -24.76 -4.53
C ILE A 391 -1.10 -25.15 -3.05
N ALA A 392 -0.68 -26.37 -2.75
CA ALA A 392 -0.56 -26.85 -1.38
C ALA A 392 0.48 -26.04 -0.57
N ARG A 393 1.53 -25.54 -1.22
CA ARG A 393 2.51 -24.65 -0.60
C ARG A 393 2.09 -23.18 -0.66
N GLY A 394 1.46 -22.76 -1.76
CA GLY A 394 1.15 -21.33 -1.98
C GLY A 394 -0.07 -20.82 -1.23
N LEU A 395 -1.15 -21.60 -1.19
CA LEU A 395 -2.42 -21.17 -0.62
C LEU A 395 -2.36 -20.87 0.88
N PRO A 396 -1.70 -21.69 1.74
CA PRO A 396 -1.58 -21.37 3.17
C PRO A 396 -0.88 -20.03 3.44
N LEU A 397 0.14 -19.67 2.65
CA LEU A 397 0.83 -18.38 2.77
C LEU A 397 -0.11 -17.20 2.47
N LEU A 398 -0.99 -17.36 1.47
CA LEU A 398 -1.97 -16.34 1.13
C LEU A 398 -3.10 -16.26 2.19
N GLU A 399 -3.53 -17.41 2.75
CA GLU A 399 -4.55 -17.43 3.80
C GLU A 399 -4.06 -16.75 5.08
N GLU A 400 -2.84 -17.05 5.54
CA GLU A 400 -2.23 -16.40 6.70
C GLU A 400 -2.16 -14.88 6.53
N LEU A 401 -1.73 -14.42 5.35
CA LEU A 401 -1.69 -13.00 5.04
C LEU A 401 -3.08 -12.37 4.93
N ALA A 402 -4.06 -13.10 4.39
CA ALA A 402 -5.44 -12.64 4.33
C ALA A 402 -6.05 -12.45 5.73
N GLU A 403 -5.79 -13.38 6.65
CA GLU A 403 -6.19 -13.28 8.06
C GLU A 403 -5.49 -12.10 8.77
N ALA A 404 -4.25 -11.78 8.37
CA ALA A 404 -3.52 -10.60 8.82
C ALA A 404 -4.01 -9.29 8.16
N GLY A 405 -5.05 -9.32 7.31
CA GLY A 405 -5.63 -8.13 6.67
C GLY A 405 -4.97 -7.73 5.36
N VAL A 406 -4.16 -8.59 4.73
CA VAL A 406 -3.55 -8.27 3.42
C VAL A 406 -4.56 -8.49 2.30
N THR A 407 -5.20 -7.42 1.87
CA THR A 407 -6.27 -7.37 0.85
C THR A 407 -5.93 -8.14 -0.44
N SER A 408 -4.70 -7.97 -0.96
CA SER A 408 -4.27 -8.66 -2.19
C SER A 408 -4.11 -10.16 -2.00
N ALA A 409 -3.69 -10.60 -0.82
CA ALA A 409 -3.59 -12.02 -0.49
C ALA A 409 -4.98 -12.66 -0.38
N ALA A 410 -5.92 -11.97 0.27
CA ALA A 410 -7.31 -12.39 0.37
C ALA A 410 -7.95 -12.54 -1.02
N TYR A 411 -7.73 -11.57 -1.92
CA TYR A 411 -8.22 -11.65 -3.29
C TYR A 411 -7.63 -12.85 -4.06
N LEU A 412 -6.31 -13.08 -3.97
CA LEU A 412 -5.67 -14.22 -4.65
C LEU A 412 -6.13 -15.56 -4.09
N ALA A 413 -6.24 -15.71 -2.77
CA ALA A 413 -6.79 -16.92 -2.13
C ALA A 413 -8.22 -17.18 -2.60
N GLY A 414 -9.05 -16.15 -2.68
CA GLY A 414 -10.41 -16.23 -3.23
C GLY A 414 -10.44 -16.72 -4.68
N LYS A 415 -9.52 -16.25 -5.53
CA LYS A 415 -9.38 -16.74 -6.92
C LYS A 415 -9.00 -18.22 -6.98
N VAL A 416 -8.08 -18.67 -6.12
CA VAL A 416 -7.70 -20.09 -6.03
C VAL A 416 -8.91 -20.93 -5.67
N TYR A 417 -9.64 -20.58 -4.61
CA TYR A 417 -10.85 -21.30 -4.20
C TYR A 417 -11.99 -21.26 -5.22
N LEU A 418 -12.03 -20.25 -6.09
CA LEU A 418 -13.06 -20.16 -7.12
C LEU A 418 -12.73 -20.98 -8.37
N LYS A 419 -11.44 -21.02 -8.79
CA LYS A 419 -11.06 -21.50 -10.13
C LYS A 419 -10.29 -22.83 -10.14
N GLU A 420 -9.55 -23.16 -9.08
CA GLU A 420 -8.62 -24.29 -9.12
C GLU A 420 -9.29 -25.63 -8.80
N GLU A 421 -9.22 -26.56 -9.75
CA GLU A 421 -9.75 -27.92 -9.54
C GLU A 421 -9.05 -28.60 -8.36
N GLY A 422 -9.81 -29.32 -7.54
CA GLY A 422 -9.31 -29.95 -6.30
C GLY A 422 -9.21 -29.03 -5.10
N TRP A 423 -9.29 -27.71 -5.29
CA TRP A 423 -9.30 -26.69 -4.22
C TRP A 423 -10.59 -25.87 -4.20
N LYS A 424 -11.50 -26.14 -5.16
CA LYS A 424 -12.72 -25.37 -5.35
C LYS A 424 -13.62 -25.39 -4.10
N ASP A 425 -13.78 -24.22 -3.49
CA ASP A 425 -14.68 -23.97 -2.36
C ASP A 425 -15.26 -22.55 -2.46
N VAL A 426 -16.47 -22.46 -2.99
CA VAL A 426 -17.13 -21.17 -3.23
C VAL A 426 -17.39 -20.40 -1.94
N GLN A 427 -17.64 -21.10 -0.80
CA GLN A 427 -17.89 -20.45 0.48
C GLN A 427 -16.59 -19.81 1.03
N LYS A 428 -15.46 -20.50 0.89
CA LYS A 428 -14.16 -19.93 1.23
C LYS A 428 -13.80 -18.78 0.29
N ALA A 429 -14.07 -18.92 -1.03
CA ALA A 429 -13.86 -17.85 -1.99
C ALA A 429 -14.65 -16.58 -1.61
N ILE A 430 -15.94 -16.72 -1.27
CA ILE A 430 -16.79 -15.61 -0.84
C ILE A 430 -16.20 -14.93 0.40
N ARG A 431 -15.76 -15.70 1.41
CA ARG A 431 -15.15 -15.13 2.62
C ARG A 431 -13.90 -14.32 2.28
N CYS A 432 -12.99 -14.88 1.49
CA CYS A 432 -11.78 -14.18 1.07
C CYS A 432 -12.10 -12.92 0.26
N PHE A 433 -13.06 -12.97 -0.66
CA PHE A 433 -13.46 -11.78 -1.40
C PHE A 433 -14.16 -10.73 -0.54
N HIS A 434 -14.91 -11.12 0.51
CA HIS A 434 -15.46 -10.16 1.47
C HIS A 434 -14.34 -9.43 2.21
N MET A 435 -13.35 -10.17 2.74
CA MET A 435 -12.19 -9.54 3.41
C MET A 435 -11.53 -8.51 2.50
N ALA A 436 -11.32 -8.84 1.22
CA ALA A 436 -10.73 -7.90 0.28
C ALA A 436 -11.67 -6.74 -0.10
N ALA A 437 -12.98 -6.98 -0.23
CA ALA A 437 -13.96 -5.98 -0.63
C ALA A 437 -14.25 -4.96 0.50
N ASP A 438 -14.12 -5.37 1.76
CA ASP A 438 -14.30 -4.48 2.90
C ASP A 438 -13.21 -3.40 2.94
N ASP A 439 -12.02 -3.69 2.41
CA ASP A 439 -10.93 -2.73 2.19
C ASP A 439 -11.00 -2.01 0.83
N GLY A 440 -12.11 -2.14 0.10
CA GLY A 440 -12.35 -1.42 -1.15
C GLY A 440 -11.68 -2.03 -2.40
N ASN A 441 -11.30 -3.32 -2.37
CA ASN A 441 -10.78 -3.99 -3.55
C ASN A 441 -11.88 -4.18 -4.61
N SER A 442 -11.84 -3.38 -5.66
CA SER A 442 -12.85 -3.37 -6.71
C SER A 442 -12.94 -4.68 -7.50
N TYR A 443 -11.84 -5.43 -7.62
CA TYR A 443 -11.85 -6.74 -8.27
C TYR A 443 -12.53 -7.80 -7.40
N ALA A 444 -12.36 -7.74 -6.07
CA ALA A 444 -13.06 -8.63 -5.14
C ALA A 444 -14.58 -8.33 -5.16
N GLU A 445 -14.96 -7.07 -5.16
CA GLU A 445 -16.36 -6.64 -5.33
C GLU A 445 -16.95 -7.16 -6.63
N TYR A 446 -16.20 -7.10 -7.75
CA TYR A 446 -16.61 -7.66 -9.03
C TYR A 446 -16.82 -9.17 -8.96
N GLN A 447 -15.93 -9.93 -8.34
CA GLN A 447 -16.08 -11.38 -8.18
C GLN A 447 -17.31 -11.72 -7.31
N LEU A 448 -17.51 -11.02 -6.19
CA LEU A 448 -18.72 -11.15 -5.37
C LEU A 448 -19.98 -10.85 -6.18
N GLY A 449 -19.95 -9.77 -6.94
CA GLY A 449 -21.06 -9.40 -7.84
C GLY A 449 -21.42 -10.50 -8.81
N LYS A 450 -20.43 -11.12 -9.46
CA LYS A 450 -20.65 -12.28 -10.36
C LYS A 450 -21.20 -13.48 -9.61
N ILE A 451 -20.59 -13.86 -8.48
CA ILE A 451 -21.01 -15.04 -7.72
C ILE A 451 -22.47 -14.90 -7.28
N TYR A 452 -22.85 -13.76 -6.71
CA TYR A 452 -24.22 -13.53 -6.26
C TYR A 452 -25.21 -13.39 -7.42
N TYR A 453 -24.87 -12.65 -8.49
CA TYR A 453 -25.77 -12.40 -9.60
C TYR A 453 -26.09 -13.68 -10.39
N PHE A 454 -25.08 -14.49 -10.72
CA PHE A 454 -25.26 -15.71 -11.50
C PHE A 454 -25.55 -16.95 -10.65
N GLY A 455 -25.32 -16.89 -9.34
CA GLY A 455 -25.51 -18.04 -8.46
C GLY A 455 -24.43 -19.11 -8.62
N ASN A 456 -23.19 -18.73 -8.98
CA ASN A 456 -22.08 -19.67 -9.20
C ASN A 456 -21.69 -20.39 -7.91
N GLY A 457 -22.19 -21.62 -7.73
CA GLY A 457 -21.96 -22.45 -6.54
C GLY A 457 -22.77 -22.05 -5.29
N ILE A 458 -23.71 -21.11 -5.41
CA ILE A 458 -24.68 -20.69 -4.41
C ILE A 458 -26.03 -20.42 -5.06
N ARG A 459 -27.08 -20.27 -4.26
CA ARG A 459 -28.34 -19.73 -4.78
C ARG A 459 -28.13 -18.27 -5.23
N ALA A 460 -28.59 -17.95 -6.45
CA ALA A 460 -28.49 -16.61 -6.99
C ALA A 460 -29.22 -15.58 -6.12
N ASP A 461 -28.55 -14.46 -5.87
CA ASP A 461 -29.09 -13.25 -5.26
C ASP A 461 -28.72 -12.06 -6.16
N ARG A 462 -29.61 -11.82 -7.13
CA ARG A 462 -29.35 -10.82 -8.17
C ARG A 462 -29.26 -9.40 -7.62
N GLU A 463 -30.02 -9.10 -6.58
CA GLU A 463 -30.02 -7.77 -5.97
C GLU A 463 -28.67 -7.48 -5.34
N LYS A 464 -28.20 -8.40 -4.48
CA LYS A 464 -26.89 -8.32 -3.86
C LYS A 464 -25.77 -8.35 -4.90
N GLY A 465 -25.93 -9.14 -5.97
CA GLY A 465 -24.99 -9.16 -7.09
C GLY A 465 -24.85 -7.81 -7.78
N LEU A 466 -25.98 -7.15 -8.09
CA LEU A 466 -25.99 -5.81 -8.70
C LEU A 466 -25.40 -4.74 -7.76
N GLU A 467 -25.65 -4.85 -6.46
CA GLU A 467 -25.06 -3.95 -5.47
C GLU A 467 -23.51 -4.01 -5.49
N TYR A 468 -22.94 -5.22 -5.45
CA TYR A 468 -21.48 -5.39 -5.53
C TYR A 468 -20.91 -4.94 -6.88
N LEU A 469 -21.59 -5.23 -8.00
CA LEU A 469 -21.16 -4.75 -9.32
C LEU A 469 -21.19 -3.22 -9.40
N ALA A 470 -22.23 -2.58 -8.85
CA ALA A 470 -22.34 -1.13 -8.81
C ALA A 470 -21.24 -0.50 -7.93
N ARG A 471 -20.95 -1.11 -6.79
CA ARG A 471 -19.86 -0.68 -5.89
C ARG A 471 -18.51 -0.84 -6.57
N SER A 472 -18.25 -1.96 -7.23
CA SER A 472 -17.03 -2.21 -7.99
C SER A 472 -16.83 -1.19 -9.13
N ALA A 473 -17.90 -0.91 -9.91
CA ALA A 473 -17.87 0.13 -10.93
C ALA A 473 -17.62 1.52 -10.31
N ALA A 474 -18.20 1.75 -9.10
CA ALA A 474 -17.98 2.93 -8.31
C ALA A 474 -16.50 3.13 -7.96
N HIS A 475 -15.75 2.09 -7.72
CA HIS A 475 -14.32 2.10 -7.49
C HIS A 475 -13.49 2.01 -8.79
N GLY A 476 -14.10 2.24 -9.97
CA GLY A 476 -13.43 2.36 -11.26
C GLY A 476 -13.12 1.05 -11.97
N ASN A 477 -13.76 -0.04 -11.59
CA ASN A 477 -13.55 -1.32 -12.26
C ASN A 477 -14.33 -1.39 -13.59
N MET A 478 -13.61 -1.31 -14.72
CA MET A 478 -14.19 -1.36 -16.07
C MET A 478 -14.94 -2.67 -16.38
N TYR A 479 -14.53 -3.79 -15.78
CA TYR A 479 -15.21 -5.08 -15.98
C TYR A 479 -16.60 -5.06 -15.36
N ALA A 480 -16.74 -4.44 -14.18
CA ALA A 480 -18.04 -4.27 -13.53
C ALA A 480 -18.94 -3.32 -14.32
N GLU A 481 -18.40 -2.20 -14.82
CA GLU A 481 -19.14 -1.28 -15.69
C GLU A 481 -19.66 -1.96 -16.97
N ASN A 482 -18.79 -2.73 -17.63
CA ASN A 482 -19.15 -3.45 -18.83
C ASN A 482 -20.22 -4.53 -18.55
N LEU A 483 -20.09 -5.29 -17.47
CA LEU A 483 -21.06 -6.31 -17.10
C LEU A 483 -22.42 -5.67 -16.77
N LEU A 484 -22.44 -4.59 -16.01
CA LEU A 484 -23.69 -3.85 -15.73
C LEU A 484 -24.36 -3.35 -17.01
N ARG A 485 -23.59 -2.86 -17.98
CA ARG A 485 -24.12 -2.43 -19.29
C ARG A 485 -24.75 -3.58 -20.06
N VAL A 486 -24.10 -4.75 -20.08
CA VAL A 486 -24.63 -5.95 -20.73
C VAL A 486 -25.92 -6.40 -20.05
N ILE A 487 -25.95 -6.47 -18.72
CA ILE A 487 -27.13 -6.83 -17.93
C ILE A 487 -28.28 -5.87 -18.26
N GLN A 488 -28.04 -4.56 -18.26
CA GLN A 488 -29.05 -3.55 -18.58
C GLN A 488 -29.61 -3.71 -20.02
N GLN A 489 -28.73 -3.95 -21.00
CA GLN A 489 -29.16 -4.17 -22.40
C GLN A 489 -30.03 -5.43 -22.55
N GLN A 490 -29.68 -6.50 -21.83
CA GLN A 490 -30.49 -7.74 -21.86
C GLN A 490 -31.86 -7.52 -21.22
N HIS A 491 -31.96 -6.79 -20.13
CA HIS A 491 -33.22 -6.41 -19.49
C HIS A 491 -34.08 -5.57 -20.43
N ILE A 492 -33.52 -4.59 -21.14
CA ILE A 492 -34.23 -3.77 -22.13
C ILE A 492 -34.73 -4.62 -23.29
N ARG A 493 -33.90 -5.53 -23.84
CA ARG A 493 -34.29 -6.44 -24.91
C ARG A 493 -35.38 -7.40 -24.45
N GLY A 494 -35.28 -7.95 -23.24
CA GLY A 494 -36.30 -8.80 -22.65
C GLY A 494 -37.64 -8.08 -22.48
N ALA A 495 -37.61 -6.86 -21.94
CA ALA A 495 -38.82 -6.03 -21.80
C ALA A 495 -39.45 -5.68 -23.16
N ALA A 496 -38.65 -5.31 -24.17
CA ALA A 496 -39.11 -5.04 -25.52
C ALA A 496 -39.73 -6.28 -26.16
N SER A 497 -39.16 -7.48 -25.97
CA SER A 497 -39.70 -8.74 -26.44
C SER A 497 -41.04 -9.06 -25.78
N LEU A 498 -41.15 -8.84 -24.46
CA LEU A 498 -42.40 -9.06 -23.71
C LEU A 498 -43.52 -8.13 -24.19
N ILE A 499 -43.18 -6.84 -24.39
CA ILE A 499 -44.09 -5.84 -24.93
C ILE A 499 -44.57 -6.25 -26.34
N ALA A 500 -43.66 -6.74 -27.20
CA ALA A 500 -44.01 -7.22 -28.54
C ALA A 500 -44.88 -8.48 -28.50
N GLN A 501 -44.65 -9.40 -27.53
CA GLN A 501 -45.51 -10.56 -27.32
C GLN A 501 -46.92 -10.16 -26.83
N LEU A 502 -46.97 -9.25 -25.85
CA LEU A 502 -48.26 -8.70 -25.38
C LEU A 502 -48.99 -7.97 -26.48
N GLY A 503 -48.28 -7.20 -27.31
CA GLY A 503 -48.85 -6.54 -28.49
C GLY A 503 -49.49 -7.54 -29.47
N ARG A 504 -48.83 -8.67 -29.75
CA ARG A 504 -49.39 -9.74 -30.59
C ARG A 504 -50.64 -10.36 -29.96
N ILE A 505 -50.61 -10.69 -28.68
CA ILE A 505 -51.78 -11.24 -27.96
C ILE A 505 -52.96 -10.25 -27.99
N PHE A 506 -52.69 -8.96 -27.85
CA PHE A 506 -53.74 -7.94 -27.96
C PHE A 506 -54.31 -7.84 -29.37
N GLN A 507 -53.48 -7.91 -30.43
CA GLN A 507 -53.93 -7.91 -31.81
C GLN A 507 -54.77 -9.15 -32.15
N GLU A 508 -54.35 -10.34 -31.70
CA GLU A 508 -55.11 -11.59 -31.87
C GLU A 508 -56.45 -11.52 -31.14
N LYS A 509 -56.50 -11.02 -29.91
CA LYS A 509 -57.75 -10.79 -29.18
C LYS A 509 -58.61 -9.74 -29.82
N GLU A 510 -58.05 -8.74 -30.46
CA GLU A 510 -58.85 -7.73 -31.20
C GLU A 510 -59.40 -8.25 -32.55
N GLN A 511 -58.67 -9.13 -33.24
CA GLN A 511 -59.15 -9.85 -34.40
C GLN A 511 -60.28 -10.83 -34.05
N ASP A 512 -60.13 -11.60 -32.95
CA ASP A 512 -61.19 -12.47 -32.41
C ASP A 512 -62.45 -11.68 -32.02
N ARG A 513 -62.25 -10.47 -31.53
CA ARG A 513 -63.31 -9.54 -31.16
C ARG A 513 -64.09 -9.01 -32.35
N ARG A 514 -63.42 -8.73 -33.47
CA ARG A 514 -64.06 -8.30 -34.74
C ARG A 514 -64.86 -9.42 -35.40
N GLN A 515 -64.48 -10.67 -35.09
CA GLN A 515 -65.21 -11.85 -35.60
C GLN A 515 -66.41 -12.30 -34.74
N ARG A 516 -66.56 -11.78 -33.49
CA ARG A 516 -67.69 -12.07 -32.58
C ARG A 516 -68.53 -10.81 -32.35
N PRO A 517 -69.70 -10.67 -32.96
CA PRO A 517 -70.57 -9.55 -32.65
C PRO A 517 -71.24 -9.77 -31.28
N GLY A 518 -70.91 -8.98 -30.31
CA GLY A 518 -71.60 -8.99 -29.01
C GLY A 518 -70.79 -8.71 -27.75
N MET A 519 -69.61 -8.14 -27.86
CA MET A 519 -68.75 -7.88 -26.66
C MET A 519 -69.15 -6.59 -25.95
N ASP A 520 -69.24 -6.69 -24.60
CA ASP A 520 -69.70 -5.68 -23.65
C ASP A 520 -68.80 -4.42 -23.62
N ARG A 521 -69.46 -3.25 -23.53
CA ARG A 521 -68.79 -1.92 -23.49
C ARG A 521 -67.77 -1.78 -22.39
N LYS A 522 -67.94 -2.49 -21.29
CA LYS A 522 -67.07 -2.48 -20.10
C LYS A 522 -65.71 -3.11 -20.37
N GLN A 523 -65.70 -4.22 -21.15
CA GLN A 523 -64.41 -4.86 -21.50
C GLN A 523 -63.63 -4.07 -22.55
N ARG A 524 -64.27 -3.22 -23.36
CA ARG A 524 -63.55 -2.29 -24.25
C ARG A 524 -62.81 -1.21 -23.47
N GLN A 525 -63.47 -0.72 -22.45
CA GLN A 525 -62.92 0.34 -21.60
C GLN A 525 -61.70 -0.14 -20.80
N GLU A 526 -61.74 -1.33 -20.20
CA GLU A 526 -60.61 -1.94 -19.48
C GLU A 526 -59.38 -2.21 -20.37
N ILE A 527 -59.57 -2.55 -21.64
CA ILE A 527 -58.45 -2.78 -22.57
C ILE A 527 -57.82 -1.47 -23.01
N GLU A 528 -58.62 -0.41 -23.21
CA GLU A 528 -58.16 0.90 -23.57
C GLU A 528 -57.38 1.54 -22.42
N GLU A 529 -57.85 1.39 -21.18
CA GLU A 529 -57.14 1.80 -19.98
C GLU A 529 -55.82 1.05 -19.81
N LYS A 530 -55.78 -0.25 -20.10
CA LYS A 530 -54.53 -1.05 -20.08
C LYS A 530 -53.56 -0.66 -21.20
N LYS A 531 -54.06 -0.32 -22.41
CA LYS A 531 -53.21 0.20 -23.49
C LYS A 531 -52.60 1.55 -23.12
N GLN A 532 -53.38 2.46 -22.53
CA GLN A 532 -52.89 3.76 -22.06
C GLN A 532 -51.89 3.64 -20.93
N ALA A 533 -52.13 2.72 -19.99
CA ALA A 533 -51.17 2.46 -18.89
C ALA A 533 -49.83 1.87 -19.38
N LEU A 534 -49.83 1.15 -20.50
CA LEU A 534 -48.64 0.57 -21.12
C LEU A 534 -47.99 1.48 -22.19
N GLY A 535 -48.51 2.69 -22.41
CA GLY A 535 -47.92 3.67 -23.34
C GLY A 535 -48.02 3.25 -24.81
N ILE A 536 -48.90 2.29 -25.15
CA ILE A 536 -49.11 1.78 -26.52
C ILE A 536 -50.03 2.78 -27.25
N ARG A 537 -49.51 3.54 -28.20
CA ARG A 537 -50.28 4.36 -29.17
C ARG A 537 -50.51 3.54 -30.43
N ASP A 538 -51.74 3.64 -30.96
CA ASP A 538 -52.12 3.00 -32.25
C ASP A 538 -51.25 3.45 -33.41
#